data_3aa38f7dbbb650a75468c747455efaf9
#
_entry.id   3aa38f7dbbb650a75468c747455efaf9
#
_cell.length_a   1.000
_cell.length_b   1.000
_cell.length_c   1.000
_cell.angle_alpha   90.00
_cell.angle_beta   90.00
_cell.angle_gamma   90.00
#
_symmetry.space_group_name_H-M   'P 1'
#
loop_
_entity.id
_entity.type
_entity.pdbx_description
1 polymer ?
#
loop_
_entity_poly.entity_id
_entity_poly.type
_entity_poly.pdbx_seq_one_letter_code
_entity_poly.pdbx_strand_id
1 'polypeptide(L)'
;MKRTTCWLLVGTVLLSLCCCAPAVPASAELTPEQTPSAPTAAALTPAPTAIPTPSPTPMPTPTATPVPTDTPEPTPPPTPTPEPRPLVEIVEEMAVYYARDGEKALGKVEELLGEMAAAYPDDAQRWAKIMDRWRTLDERIAVNIGVLPDGLPDTDELCIVVLGYKLKSNGSMQNHLRDRLNVALKCAKKYPNAYVLCTGGGTASKKKSATEAGQMSSWLKKKGVSKQRVLVEKASRTTAQNARLSMEMLCRDHPEVKYIAIVSGDYHIKAATLFFEAEAILRTAPGDEPAITVIANAACRTSNQDQSARYRAGGLVELAGNSQAASDLTHDRYDMKKYPPLP
;
A
#
# COMPACT_ATOMS: atom_id res chain seq x y z
N MET A 1 51.07 2.99 48.00
CA MET A 1 51.10 4.05 49.06
C MET A 1 49.86 4.93 48.85
N LYS A 2 49.07 5.10 49.96
CA LYS A 2 48.06 6.12 50.28
C LYS A 2 46.94 6.34 49.26
N ARG A 3 45.67 5.85 49.38
CA ARG A 3 44.57 6.27 50.30
C ARG A 3 44.28 7.79 50.20
N THR A 4 43.13 8.16 49.64
CA THR A 4 42.26 9.10 50.36
C THR A 4 40.80 8.91 49.88
N THR A 5 39.96 8.57 50.82
CA THR A 5 38.52 8.48 50.84
C THR A 5 37.95 9.86 51.13
N CYS A 6 36.86 10.27 50.51
CA CYS A 6 36.01 11.30 51.07
C CYS A 6 34.54 10.94 50.87
N TRP A 7 33.81 11.06 51.94
CA TRP A 7 32.44 10.68 52.22
C TRP A 7 31.52 11.91 52.30
N LEU A 8 30.23 11.63 52.22
CA LEU A 8 29.05 12.36 52.73
C LEU A 8 28.51 13.51 51.84
N LEU A 9 27.18 13.72 51.67
CA LEU A 9 25.99 13.62 52.54
C LEU A 9 24.74 13.58 51.64
N VAL A 10 23.85 12.67 51.82
CA VAL A 10 22.48 12.65 52.36
C VAL A 10 21.68 13.97 52.16
N GLY A 11 20.58 13.85 51.50
CA GLY A 11 19.51 14.84 51.42
C GLY A 11 18.19 14.20 51.02
N THR A 12 17.53 13.56 52.00
CA THR A 12 16.15 13.08 51.93
C THR A 12 15.21 14.27 52.06
N VAL A 13 14.31 14.47 51.09
CA VAL A 13 13.08 15.26 51.31
C VAL A 13 11.90 14.42 50.86
N LEU A 14 11.19 13.87 51.85
CA LEU A 14 9.82 13.44 51.79
C LEU A 14 8.94 14.68 51.82
N LEU A 15 8.02 14.83 50.90
CA LEU A 15 6.77 15.52 51.15
C LEU A 15 5.60 14.77 50.48
N SER A 16 4.74 14.39 51.40
CA SER A 16 3.47 13.66 51.23
C SER A 16 2.33 14.64 50.97
N LEU A 17 1.21 14.08 50.53
CA LEU A 17 -0.17 14.63 50.47
C LEU A 17 -0.49 15.47 49.23
N CYS A 18 -1.60 15.29 48.55
CA CYS A 18 -2.95 14.92 48.97
C CYS A 18 -3.78 14.48 47.79
N CYS A 19 -4.67 13.54 48.02
CA CYS A 19 -5.80 13.14 47.17
C CYS A 19 -6.70 14.33 46.75
N CYS A 20 -7.15 14.30 45.52
CA CYS A 20 -8.53 14.73 45.17
C CYS A 20 -8.86 14.15 43.81
N ALA A 21 -9.67 13.11 43.77
CA ALA A 21 -10.48 12.71 42.64
C ALA A 21 -11.77 13.54 42.64
N PRO A 22 -12.29 13.96 41.51
CA PRO A 22 -13.71 14.21 41.38
C PRO A 22 -14.42 13.07 40.64
N ALA A 23 -15.61 12.80 41.19
CA ALA A 23 -16.51 11.73 40.83
C ALA A 23 -17.07 11.89 39.40
N VAL A 24 -17.36 10.72 38.84
CA VAL A 24 -18.19 10.50 37.65
C VAL A 24 -19.66 10.74 38.04
N PRO A 25 -20.47 11.48 37.29
CA PRO A 25 -21.92 11.35 37.35
C PRO A 25 -22.42 10.30 36.35
N ALA A 26 -23.32 9.50 36.84
CA ALA A 26 -23.99 8.39 36.19
C ALA A 26 -24.90 8.80 35.03
N SER A 27 -25.01 7.85 34.13
CA SER A 27 -26.06 7.52 33.15
C SER A 27 -27.36 8.34 33.22
N ALA A 28 -27.72 8.90 32.06
CA ALA A 28 -29.14 9.17 31.73
C ALA A 28 -29.49 8.35 30.48
N GLU A 29 -30.35 7.35 30.67
CA GLU A 29 -31.08 6.66 29.62
C GLU A 29 -31.97 7.66 28.87
N LEU A 30 -31.90 7.67 27.56
CA LEU A 30 -32.90 8.33 26.72
C LEU A 30 -33.69 7.26 25.96
N THR A 31 -34.95 7.20 26.33
CA THR A 31 -36.06 6.48 25.71
C THR A 31 -36.30 6.92 24.26
N PRO A 32 -36.73 6.05 23.35
CA PRO A 32 -36.98 6.43 21.95
C PRO A 32 -38.34 7.17 21.85
N GLU A 33 -38.30 8.35 21.30
CA GLU A 33 -39.47 9.18 21.01
C GLU A 33 -40.11 8.77 19.69
N GLN A 34 -41.42 8.63 19.76
CA GLN A 34 -42.34 8.17 18.71
C GLN A 34 -42.49 9.23 17.61
N THR A 35 -42.48 8.80 16.38
CA THR A 35 -42.85 9.57 15.19
C THR A 35 -44.35 9.83 15.15
N PRO A 36 -44.82 11.06 14.93
CA PRO A 36 -46.25 11.31 14.70
C PRO A 36 -46.62 11.09 13.23
N SER A 37 -47.71 10.36 13.03
CA SER A 37 -48.37 10.09 11.76
C SER A 37 -48.99 11.35 11.16
N ALA A 38 -48.87 11.49 9.83
CA ALA A 38 -49.54 12.51 9.05
C ALA A 38 -51.04 12.24 8.88
N PRO A 39 -51.90 13.26 8.84
CA PRO A 39 -53.34 13.09 8.65
C PRO A 39 -53.74 12.87 7.19
N THR A 40 -54.65 11.93 7.02
CA THR A 40 -55.35 11.59 5.77
C THR A 40 -56.23 12.74 5.31
N ALA A 41 -56.02 13.26 4.09
CA ALA A 41 -56.91 14.21 3.44
C ALA A 41 -58.06 13.48 2.75
N ALA A 42 -59.29 13.86 3.09
CA ALA A 42 -60.53 13.36 2.53
C ALA A 42 -60.73 13.81 1.09
N ALA A 43 -61.21 12.91 0.27
CA ALA A 43 -61.61 13.13 -1.11
C ALA A 43 -62.93 13.95 -1.20
N LEU A 44 -62.92 15.03 -1.92
CA LEU A 44 -64.10 15.77 -2.36
C LEU A 44 -64.47 15.37 -3.79
N THR A 45 -65.66 14.84 -3.96
CA THR A 45 -66.30 14.49 -5.25
C THR A 45 -66.80 15.75 -5.94
N PRO A 46 -66.48 16.03 -7.23
CA PRO A 46 -67.12 17.10 -7.99
C PRO A 46 -68.42 16.63 -8.67
N ALA A 47 -69.39 17.53 -8.66
CA ALA A 47 -70.72 17.40 -9.26
C ALA A 47 -70.67 17.37 -10.82
N PRO A 48 -71.73 16.83 -11.49
CA PRO A 48 -71.73 16.64 -12.92
C PRO A 48 -71.98 17.95 -13.72
N THR A 49 -71.12 18.26 -14.64
CA THR A 49 -71.25 19.41 -15.58
C THR A 49 -72.06 18.99 -16.81
N ALA A 50 -72.99 19.85 -17.20
CA ALA A 50 -73.92 19.70 -18.32
C ALA A 50 -73.23 19.48 -19.69
N ILE A 51 -73.87 18.65 -20.52
CA ILE A 51 -73.47 18.32 -21.90
C ILE A 51 -73.87 19.48 -22.82
N PRO A 52 -72.95 20.07 -23.61
CA PRO A 52 -73.30 21.00 -24.66
C PRO A 52 -73.73 20.27 -25.94
N THR A 53 -74.78 20.78 -26.58
CA THR A 53 -75.38 20.35 -27.84
C THR A 53 -74.38 20.50 -28.99
N PRO A 54 -74.26 19.53 -29.93
CA PRO A 54 -73.32 19.64 -31.07
C PRO A 54 -73.79 20.65 -32.10
N SER A 55 -72.86 21.54 -32.49
CA SER A 55 -72.98 22.47 -33.64
C SER A 55 -72.63 21.73 -34.91
N PRO A 56 -73.23 22.09 -36.10
CA PRO A 56 -73.05 21.36 -37.36
C PRO A 56 -71.58 21.49 -37.87
N THR A 57 -71.04 20.36 -38.28
CA THR A 57 -69.74 20.24 -38.88
C THR A 57 -69.68 20.82 -40.30
N PRO A 58 -68.72 21.67 -40.64
CA PRO A 58 -68.46 22.07 -41.99
C PRO A 58 -67.82 20.93 -42.82
N MET A 59 -68.26 20.81 -44.09
CA MET A 59 -67.78 19.81 -45.07
C MET A 59 -66.27 19.98 -45.31
N PRO A 60 -65.46 18.90 -45.39
CA PRO A 60 -64.01 19.02 -45.61
C PRO A 60 -63.72 19.47 -47.05
N THR A 61 -62.85 20.47 -47.15
CA THR A 61 -62.16 20.87 -48.35
C THR A 61 -61.15 19.80 -48.75
N PRO A 62 -60.99 19.42 -50.04
CA PRO A 62 -59.99 18.40 -50.40
C PRO A 62 -58.58 18.90 -50.12
N THR A 63 -57.92 18.20 -49.15
CA THR A 63 -56.52 18.44 -48.81
C THR A 63 -55.63 17.89 -49.92
N ALA A 64 -54.69 18.70 -50.41
CA ALA A 64 -53.65 18.27 -51.33
C ALA A 64 -52.82 17.11 -50.72
N THR A 65 -52.59 16.08 -51.52
CA THR A 65 -51.76 14.91 -51.14
C THR A 65 -50.36 15.40 -50.87
N PRO A 66 -49.79 15.10 -49.64
CA PRO A 66 -48.42 15.48 -49.39
C PRO A 66 -47.47 14.71 -50.30
N VAL A 67 -46.53 15.42 -50.89
CA VAL A 67 -45.37 14.87 -51.62
C VAL A 67 -44.58 14.02 -50.62
N PRO A 68 -44.14 12.78 -50.92
CA PRO A 68 -43.32 11.98 -50.03
C PRO A 68 -42.01 12.73 -49.73
N THR A 69 -41.86 13.12 -48.49
CA THR A 69 -40.58 13.64 -47.96
C THR A 69 -39.60 12.48 -47.90
N ASP A 70 -38.45 12.60 -48.56
CA ASP A 70 -37.38 11.63 -48.48
C ASP A 70 -37.07 11.33 -47.00
N THR A 71 -37.31 10.09 -46.59
CA THR A 71 -36.92 9.61 -45.23
C THR A 71 -35.41 9.66 -45.14
N PRO A 72 -34.81 10.40 -44.19
CA PRO A 72 -33.38 10.42 -44.04
C PRO A 72 -32.85 8.99 -43.82
N GLU A 73 -31.83 8.64 -44.60
CA GLU A 73 -31.13 7.36 -44.47
C GLU A 73 -30.67 7.16 -43.02
N PRO A 74 -30.90 5.99 -42.38
CA PRO A 74 -30.51 5.77 -40.99
C PRO A 74 -28.99 5.94 -40.84
N THR A 75 -28.59 6.86 -39.97
CA THR A 75 -27.20 7.06 -39.60
C THR A 75 -26.63 5.71 -39.12
N PRO A 76 -25.50 5.24 -39.66
CA PRO A 76 -24.90 3.98 -39.23
C PRO A 76 -24.63 4.04 -37.73
N PRO A 77 -24.83 2.93 -36.97
CA PRO A 77 -24.53 2.88 -35.55
C PRO A 77 -23.06 3.25 -35.34
N PRO A 78 -22.74 3.99 -34.24
CA PRO A 78 -21.35 4.36 -33.96
C PRO A 78 -20.50 3.09 -33.87
N THR A 79 -19.37 3.10 -34.56
CA THR A 79 -18.38 2.04 -34.48
C THR A 79 -17.95 1.93 -33.02
N PRO A 80 -17.97 0.73 -32.37
CA PRO A 80 -17.57 0.60 -31.00
C PRO A 80 -16.12 1.09 -30.84
N THR A 81 -15.90 2.01 -29.90
CA THR A 81 -14.56 2.45 -29.51
C THR A 81 -13.83 1.24 -28.96
N PRO A 82 -12.62 0.90 -29.42
CA PRO A 82 -11.87 -0.23 -28.89
C PRO A 82 -11.64 -0.04 -27.38
N GLU A 83 -11.84 -1.11 -26.62
CA GLU A 83 -11.55 -1.10 -25.19
C GLU A 83 -10.07 -0.79 -24.95
N PRO A 84 -9.74 0.03 -23.94
CA PRO A 84 -8.36 0.33 -23.63
C PRO A 84 -7.61 -0.94 -23.16
N ARG A 85 -6.33 -1.02 -23.46
CA ARG A 85 -5.47 -2.11 -22.99
C ARG A 85 -5.44 -2.12 -21.46
N PRO A 86 -5.52 -3.31 -20.80
CA PRO A 86 -5.51 -3.39 -19.34
C PRO A 86 -4.27 -2.73 -18.72
N LEU A 87 -4.46 -1.97 -17.65
CA LEU A 87 -3.39 -1.28 -16.91
C LEU A 87 -2.21 -2.20 -16.58
N VAL A 88 -2.52 -3.41 -16.11
CA VAL A 88 -1.51 -4.40 -15.71
C VAL A 88 -0.59 -4.83 -16.85
N GLU A 89 -1.07 -4.86 -18.09
CA GLU A 89 -0.28 -5.20 -19.26
C GLU A 89 0.66 -4.06 -19.66
N ILE A 90 0.20 -2.81 -19.53
CA ILE A 90 1.04 -1.62 -19.77
C ILE A 90 2.18 -1.58 -18.74
N VAL A 91 1.88 -1.82 -17.47
CA VAL A 91 2.89 -1.88 -16.41
C VAL A 91 3.88 -3.02 -16.63
N GLU A 92 3.41 -4.20 -17.03
CA GLU A 92 4.28 -5.35 -17.33
C GLU A 92 5.26 -4.99 -18.45
N GLU A 93 4.76 -4.47 -19.55
CA GLU A 93 5.59 -4.07 -20.69
C GLU A 93 6.63 -3.02 -20.30
N MET A 94 6.20 -1.97 -19.61
CA MET A 94 7.06 -0.89 -19.13
C MET A 94 8.18 -1.42 -18.20
N ALA A 95 7.81 -2.27 -17.23
CA ALA A 95 8.76 -2.85 -16.28
C ALA A 95 9.77 -3.81 -16.97
N VAL A 96 9.30 -4.58 -17.96
CA VAL A 96 10.17 -5.49 -18.73
C VAL A 96 11.15 -4.72 -19.59
N TYR A 97 10.71 -3.67 -20.32
CA TYR A 97 11.63 -2.83 -21.09
C TYR A 97 12.70 -2.20 -20.20
N TYR A 98 12.29 -1.60 -19.08
CA TYR A 98 13.24 -0.95 -18.18
C TYR A 98 14.20 -1.96 -17.51
N ALA A 99 13.72 -3.15 -17.15
CA ALA A 99 14.57 -4.22 -16.60
C ALA A 99 15.60 -4.76 -17.61
N ARG A 100 15.26 -4.78 -18.90
CA ARG A 100 16.11 -5.30 -19.97
C ARG A 100 17.11 -4.26 -20.48
N ASP A 101 16.66 -3.04 -20.70
CA ASP A 101 17.39 -2.02 -21.46
C ASP A 101 17.82 -0.80 -20.62
N GLY A 102 17.35 -0.70 -19.35
CA GLY A 102 17.69 0.39 -18.42
C GLY A 102 17.32 1.77 -18.97
N GLU A 103 18.24 2.72 -18.85
CA GLU A 103 18.05 4.12 -19.31
C GLU A 103 17.69 4.22 -20.81
N LYS A 104 18.09 3.28 -21.64
CA LYS A 104 17.73 3.26 -23.05
C LYS A 104 16.23 3.07 -23.28
N ALA A 105 15.53 2.51 -22.31
CA ALA A 105 14.10 2.28 -22.37
C ALA A 105 13.26 3.52 -21.97
N LEU A 106 13.85 4.64 -21.55
CA LEU A 106 13.10 5.79 -21.05
C LEU A 106 12.09 6.34 -22.05
N GLY A 107 12.47 6.46 -23.33
CA GLY A 107 11.52 6.90 -24.38
C GLY A 107 10.33 5.96 -24.52
N LYS A 108 10.54 4.63 -24.40
CA LYS A 108 9.44 3.65 -24.43
C LYS A 108 8.61 3.68 -23.14
N VAL A 109 9.23 3.93 -21.99
CA VAL A 109 8.51 4.13 -20.72
C VAL A 109 7.61 5.35 -20.81
N GLU A 110 8.09 6.47 -21.38
CA GLU A 110 7.27 7.68 -21.59
C GLU A 110 6.11 7.44 -22.55
N GLU A 111 6.32 6.71 -23.64
CA GLU A 111 5.27 6.31 -24.57
C GLU A 111 4.16 5.51 -23.87
N LEU A 112 4.55 4.49 -23.07
CA LEU A 112 3.62 3.64 -22.33
C LEU A 112 2.89 4.40 -21.20
N LEU A 113 3.54 5.36 -20.56
CA LEU A 113 2.89 6.28 -19.62
C LEU A 113 1.90 7.20 -20.32
N GLY A 114 2.17 7.63 -21.56
CA GLY A 114 1.24 8.38 -22.39
C GLY A 114 0.01 7.55 -22.78
N GLU A 115 0.21 6.28 -23.16
CA GLU A 115 -0.89 5.33 -23.40
C GLU A 115 -1.74 5.13 -22.14
N MET A 116 -1.08 4.91 -20.99
CA MET A 116 -1.75 4.77 -19.71
C MET A 116 -2.57 6.01 -19.34
N ALA A 117 -2.03 7.22 -19.58
CA ALA A 117 -2.70 8.47 -19.24
C ALA A 117 -4.00 8.69 -20.03
N ALA A 118 -4.13 8.12 -21.21
CA ALA A 118 -5.33 8.23 -22.02
C ALA A 118 -6.54 7.48 -21.42
N ALA A 119 -6.29 6.35 -20.72
CA ALA A 119 -7.35 5.51 -20.16
C ALA A 119 -7.38 5.52 -18.63
N TYR A 120 -6.23 5.73 -17.98
CA TYR A 120 -6.01 5.63 -16.55
C TYR A 120 -5.16 6.81 -16.05
N PRO A 121 -5.64 8.07 -16.14
CA PRO A 121 -4.82 9.28 -15.89
C PRO A 121 -4.24 9.33 -14.48
N ASP A 122 -4.97 8.88 -13.48
CA ASP A 122 -4.53 8.84 -12.08
C ASP A 122 -3.41 7.81 -11.86
N ASP A 123 -3.55 6.64 -12.47
CA ASP A 123 -2.54 5.59 -12.37
C ASP A 123 -1.28 5.95 -13.16
N ALA A 124 -1.42 6.64 -14.29
CA ALA A 124 -0.26 7.14 -15.05
C ALA A 124 0.62 8.08 -14.20
N GLN A 125 0.01 8.97 -13.41
CA GLN A 125 0.75 9.84 -12.50
C GLN A 125 1.47 9.03 -11.40
N ARG A 126 0.81 8.02 -10.82
CA ARG A 126 1.41 7.14 -9.81
C ARG A 126 2.56 6.33 -10.40
N TRP A 127 2.35 5.70 -11.55
CA TRP A 127 3.37 4.87 -12.20
C TRP A 127 4.55 5.69 -12.72
N ALA A 128 4.34 6.93 -13.18
CA ALA A 128 5.45 7.84 -13.50
C ALA A 128 6.34 8.11 -12.28
N LYS A 129 5.75 8.40 -11.12
CA LYS A 129 6.49 8.54 -9.85
C LYS A 129 7.23 7.24 -9.48
N ILE A 130 6.60 6.07 -9.63
CA ILE A 130 7.20 4.76 -9.32
C ILE A 130 8.40 4.48 -10.24
N MET A 131 8.27 4.74 -11.54
CA MET A 131 9.38 4.54 -12.49
C MET A 131 10.54 5.50 -12.20
N ASP A 132 10.27 6.75 -11.80
CA ASP A 132 11.33 7.67 -11.37
C ASP A 132 12.02 7.18 -10.08
N ARG A 133 11.26 6.63 -9.10
CA ARG A 133 11.84 5.99 -7.92
C ARG A 133 12.74 4.81 -8.28
N TRP A 134 12.37 4.02 -9.26
CA TRP A 134 13.22 2.92 -9.73
C TRP A 134 14.47 3.44 -10.45
N ARG A 135 14.32 4.41 -11.35
CA ARG A 135 15.44 5.02 -12.11
C ARG A 135 16.50 5.59 -11.18
N THR A 136 16.09 6.32 -10.15
CA THR A 136 17.01 6.98 -9.21
C THR A 136 17.44 6.10 -8.02
N LEU A 137 16.97 4.85 -7.94
CA LEU A 137 17.09 3.97 -6.77
C LEU A 137 18.55 3.77 -6.33
N ASP A 138 19.43 3.46 -7.29
CA ASP A 138 20.80 3.06 -7.00
C ASP A 138 21.66 4.25 -6.54
N GLU A 139 21.32 5.47 -6.97
CA GLU A 139 21.97 6.72 -6.55
C GLU A 139 21.43 7.23 -5.21
N ARG A 140 20.12 7.10 -5.01
CA ARG A 140 19.40 7.65 -3.87
C ARG A 140 19.50 6.81 -2.61
N ILE A 141 19.62 5.49 -2.73
CA ILE A 141 19.58 4.57 -1.59
C ILE A 141 20.98 4.09 -1.21
N ALA A 142 21.52 4.70 -0.17
CA ALA A 142 22.69 4.17 0.56
C ALA A 142 22.25 3.07 1.54
N VAL A 143 23.00 1.96 1.58
CA VAL A 143 22.73 0.83 2.48
C VAL A 143 23.48 1.02 3.80
N ASN A 144 22.76 1.19 4.91
CA ASN A 144 23.34 1.33 6.25
C ASN A 144 23.58 -0.04 6.89
N ILE A 145 24.86 -0.38 7.13
CA ILE A 145 25.21 -1.69 7.70
C ILE A 145 25.13 -1.67 9.23
N GLY A 146 24.40 -2.61 9.80
CA GLY A 146 24.43 -2.95 11.22
C GLY A 146 23.42 -2.26 12.11
N VAL A 147 23.04 -1.01 11.84
CA VAL A 147 22.04 -0.27 12.61
C VAL A 147 21.49 0.91 11.80
N LEU A 148 20.30 1.38 12.14
CA LEU A 148 19.71 2.60 11.57
C LEU A 148 20.57 3.85 11.86
N PRO A 149 20.59 4.86 10.97
CA PRO A 149 21.29 6.12 11.20
C PRO A 149 20.74 6.85 12.43
N ASP A 150 21.44 7.88 12.90
CA ASP A 150 20.96 8.82 13.92
C ASP A 150 19.95 9.81 13.35
N GLY A 151 19.18 10.46 14.22
CA GLY A 151 18.29 11.56 13.84
C GLY A 151 16.92 11.14 13.30
N LEU A 152 16.56 9.85 13.32
CA LEU A 152 15.19 9.43 12.99
C LEU A 152 14.25 9.75 14.17
N PRO A 153 12.92 9.90 13.91
CA PRO A 153 11.94 10.07 14.98
C PRO A 153 11.98 8.88 15.95
N ASP A 154 12.10 9.14 17.25
CA ASP A 154 11.98 8.11 18.30
C ASP A 154 10.60 8.21 18.94
N THR A 155 9.57 7.98 18.13
CA THR A 155 8.16 8.02 18.48
C THR A 155 7.43 6.84 17.86
N ASP A 156 6.15 6.67 18.16
CA ASP A 156 5.24 5.71 17.54
C ASP A 156 4.89 6.05 16.07
N GLU A 157 5.29 7.23 15.59
CA GLU A 157 5.25 7.57 14.17
C GLU A 157 6.25 6.77 13.33
N LEU A 158 7.30 6.20 13.95
CA LEU A 158 8.30 5.37 13.26
C LEU A 158 7.96 3.89 13.39
N CYS A 159 7.96 3.18 12.26
CA CYS A 159 7.87 1.72 12.20
C CYS A 159 9.13 1.11 11.58
N ILE A 160 9.84 0.28 12.33
CA ILE A 160 10.98 -0.53 11.87
C ILE A 160 10.42 -1.81 11.26
N VAL A 161 10.41 -1.91 9.93
CA VAL A 161 9.90 -3.07 9.19
C VAL A 161 11.02 -4.08 8.98
N VAL A 162 10.89 -5.27 9.56
CA VAL A 162 11.87 -6.36 9.47
C VAL A 162 11.36 -7.39 8.47
N LEU A 163 12.06 -7.51 7.34
CA LEU A 163 11.71 -8.47 6.29
C LEU A 163 12.14 -9.89 6.66
N GLY A 164 11.24 -10.84 6.39
CA GLY A 164 11.49 -12.25 6.61
C GLY A 164 12.57 -12.86 5.69
N TYR A 165 12.95 -14.06 6.00
CA TYR A 165 13.79 -14.93 5.17
C TYR A 165 13.33 -16.37 5.38
N LYS A 166 13.30 -17.18 4.30
CA LYS A 166 12.76 -18.55 4.32
C LYS A 166 13.22 -19.35 5.54
N LEU A 167 12.27 -20.04 6.19
CA LEU A 167 12.53 -20.92 7.31
C LEU A 167 13.17 -22.25 6.84
N LYS A 168 13.80 -22.95 7.76
CA LYS A 168 14.15 -24.37 7.56
C LYS A 168 12.88 -25.20 7.47
N SER A 169 12.98 -26.40 6.89
CA SER A 169 11.83 -27.31 6.70
C SER A 169 11.05 -27.59 8.00
N ASN A 170 11.75 -27.64 9.14
CA ASN A 170 11.16 -27.85 10.47
C ASN A 170 10.58 -26.58 11.12
N GLY A 171 10.56 -25.44 10.44
CA GLY A 171 10.03 -24.17 10.91
C GLY A 171 11.01 -23.33 11.74
N SER A 172 12.24 -23.79 11.95
CA SER A 172 13.26 -22.97 12.66
C SER A 172 13.89 -21.93 11.73
N MET A 173 14.39 -20.84 12.32
CA MET A 173 15.06 -19.76 11.58
C MET A 173 16.40 -20.21 10.99
N GLN A 174 16.69 -19.76 9.77
CA GLN A 174 18.03 -19.84 9.17
C GLN A 174 18.95 -18.75 9.75
N ASN A 175 20.26 -18.88 9.53
CA ASN A 175 21.24 -17.92 10.04
C ASN A 175 21.01 -16.51 9.48
N HIS A 176 20.77 -16.37 8.17
CA HIS A 176 20.45 -15.08 7.55
C HIS A 176 19.26 -14.36 8.21
N LEU A 177 18.22 -15.08 8.64
CA LEU A 177 17.11 -14.48 9.37
C LEU A 177 17.55 -14.01 10.77
N ARG A 178 18.41 -14.77 11.44
CA ARG A 178 18.97 -14.37 12.74
C ARG A 178 19.87 -13.14 12.62
N ASP A 179 20.65 -13.04 11.56
CA ASP A 179 21.52 -11.88 11.32
C ASP A 179 20.68 -10.60 11.10
N ARG A 180 19.59 -10.67 10.32
CA ARG A 180 18.61 -9.57 10.22
C ARG A 180 18.01 -9.20 11.58
N LEU A 181 17.64 -10.18 12.38
CA LEU A 181 17.08 -9.95 13.71
C LEU A 181 18.08 -9.32 14.68
N ASN A 182 19.37 -9.65 14.58
CA ASN A 182 20.41 -8.98 15.37
C ASN A 182 20.50 -7.49 15.01
N VAL A 183 20.39 -7.14 13.74
CA VAL A 183 20.29 -5.74 13.27
C VAL A 183 19.00 -5.10 13.78
N ALA A 184 17.86 -5.75 13.59
CA ALA A 184 16.56 -5.26 14.06
C ALA A 184 16.54 -5.00 15.56
N LEU A 185 17.16 -5.87 16.37
CA LEU A 185 17.27 -5.68 17.82
C LEU A 185 18.09 -4.45 18.19
N LYS A 186 19.21 -4.20 17.48
CA LYS A 186 20.00 -2.97 17.67
C LYS A 186 19.19 -1.72 17.32
N CYS A 187 18.46 -1.75 16.20
CA CYS A 187 17.57 -0.68 15.78
C CYS A 187 16.45 -0.43 16.81
N ALA A 188 15.77 -1.48 17.28
CA ALA A 188 14.72 -1.39 18.27
C ALA A 188 15.19 -0.89 19.65
N LYS A 189 16.46 -1.10 19.98
CA LYS A 189 17.08 -0.53 21.20
C LYS A 189 17.48 0.92 21.01
N LYS A 190 17.90 1.32 19.79
CA LYS A 190 18.27 2.68 19.46
C LYS A 190 17.04 3.59 19.39
N TYR A 191 15.92 3.07 18.92
CA TYR A 191 14.61 3.75 18.80
C TYR A 191 13.57 3.03 19.66
N PRO A 192 13.60 3.21 21.01
CA PRO A 192 12.79 2.44 21.95
C PRO A 192 11.30 2.76 21.90
N ASN A 193 10.88 3.84 21.24
CA ASN A 193 9.47 4.21 21.09
C ASN A 193 8.87 3.79 19.74
N ALA A 194 9.70 3.44 18.75
CA ALA A 194 9.24 3.01 17.42
C ALA A 194 8.56 1.63 17.45
N TYR A 195 7.58 1.39 16.58
CA TYR A 195 7.07 0.04 16.32
C TYR A 195 8.12 -0.84 15.63
N VAL A 196 7.97 -2.15 15.77
CA VAL A 196 8.79 -3.15 15.07
C VAL A 196 7.85 -4.13 14.37
N LEU A 197 7.66 -3.98 13.09
CA LEU A 197 6.80 -4.85 12.27
C LEU A 197 7.64 -5.99 11.69
N CYS A 198 7.32 -7.23 12.07
CA CYS A 198 7.84 -8.43 11.45
C CYS A 198 6.91 -8.85 10.32
N THR A 199 7.42 -8.93 9.08
CA THR A 199 6.62 -9.35 7.91
C THR A 199 7.22 -10.59 7.24
N GLY A 200 6.38 -11.57 6.90
CA GLY A 200 6.76 -12.81 6.24
C GLY A 200 5.92 -14.01 6.65
N GLY A 201 5.39 -14.70 5.66
CA GLY A 201 4.47 -15.83 5.81
C GLY A 201 5.14 -17.17 6.09
N GLY A 202 4.41 -18.23 5.78
CA GLY A 202 4.86 -19.62 5.99
C GLY A 202 5.69 -20.15 4.83
N THR A 203 6.97 -20.44 5.07
CA THR A 203 7.90 -21.02 4.08
C THR A 203 8.45 -22.40 4.48
N ALA A 204 8.08 -22.90 5.66
CA ALA A 204 8.52 -24.20 6.15
C ALA A 204 7.74 -25.36 5.50
N SER A 205 8.42 -26.31 4.87
CA SER A 205 7.77 -27.42 4.16
C SER A 205 7.12 -28.43 5.10
N LYS A 206 7.75 -28.75 6.25
CA LYS A 206 7.27 -29.74 7.23
C LYS A 206 6.44 -29.15 8.36
N LYS A 207 6.51 -27.84 8.63
CA LYS A 207 5.78 -27.16 9.71
C LYS A 207 4.99 -25.98 9.15
N LYS A 208 3.85 -26.28 8.51
CA LYS A 208 3.01 -25.29 7.81
C LYS A 208 2.47 -24.14 8.68
N SER A 209 2.34 -24.37 10.01
CA SER A 209 1.92 -23.32 10.96
C SER A 209 3.00 -22.31 11.32
N ALA A 210 4.29 -22.60 11.00
CA ALA A 210 5.38 -21.69 11.29
C ALA A 210 5.46 -20.60 10.21
N THR A 211 5.43 -19.33 10.63
CA THR A 211 5.64 -18.18 9.74
C THR A 211 6.95 -17.46 10.11
N GLU A 212 7.56 -16.81 9.12
CA GLU A 212 8.78 -16.03 9.33
C GLU A 212 8.54 -14.91 10.36
N ALA A 213 7.46 -14.13 10.17
CA ALA A 213 7.08 -13.07 11.10
C ALA A 213 6.80 -13.56 12.52
N GLY A 214 6.13 -14.71 12.66
CA GLY A 214 5.89 -15.33 13.96
C GLY A 214 7.17 -15.73 14.69
N GLN A 215 8.15 -16.32 13.96
CA GLN A 215 9.46 -16.66 14.49
C GLN A 215 10.26 -15.41 14.89
N MET A 216 10.25 -14.38 14.04
CA MET A 216 10.92 -13.10 14.31
C MET A 216 10.36 -12.41 15.54
N SER A 217 9.04 -12.24 15.59
CA SER A 217 8.33 -11.64 16.72
C SER A 217 8.63 -12.35 18.05
N SER A 218 8.55 -13.69 18.05
CA SER A 218 8.86 -14.49 19.23
C SER A 218 10.30 -14.30 19.71
N TRP A 219 11.25 -14.20 18.77
CA TRP A 219 12.65 -14.00 19.09
C TRP A 219 12.91 -12.59 19.65
N LEU A 220 12.37 -11.53 19.02
CA LEU A 220 12.52 -10.15 19.48
C LEU A 220 11.93 -9.94 20.87
N LYS A 221 10.74 -10.48 21.14
CA LYS A 221 10.10 -10.45 22.48
C LYS A 221 10.96 -11.14 23.54
N LYS A 222 11.53 -12.31 23.21
CA LYS A 222 12.48 -13.01 24.12
C LYS A 222 13.77 -12.21 24.37
N LYS A 223 14.16 -11.31 23.44
CA LYS A 223 15.31 -10.42 23.58
C LYS A 223 14.98 -9.08 24.25
N GLY A 224 13.77 -8.92 24.77
CA GLY A 224 13.35 -7.78 25.57
C GLY A 224 12.69 -6.63 24.80
N VAL A 225 12.37 -6.82 23.51
CA VAL A 225 11.52 -5.85 22.80
C VAL A 225 10.09 -5.96 23.32
N SER A 226 9.51 -4.83 23.76
CA SER A 226 8.14 -4.79 24.30
C SER A 226 7.13 -5.41 23.33
N LYS A 227 6.26 -6.28 23.85
CA LYS A 227 5.24 -6.96 23.05
C LYS A 227 4.23 -5.99 22.40
N GLN A 228 3.98 -4.85 23.04
CA GLN A 228 3.08 -3.80 22.53
C GLN A 228 3.63 -3.12 21.29
N ARG A 229 4.95 -3.09 21.11
CA ARG A 229 5.64 -2.51 19.95
C ARG A 229 5.84 -3.49 18.80
N VAL A 230 5.69 -4.80 19.02
CA VAL A 230 5.98 -5.81 17.98
C VAL A 230 4.72 -6.17 17.23
N LEU A 231 4.62 -5.68 16.00
CA LEU A 231 3.57 -5.98 15.04
C LEU A 231 3.94 -7.20 14.20
N VAL A 232 2.95 -7.93 13.67
CA VAL A 232 3.17 -9.21 12.97
C VAL A 232 2.26 -9.32 11.75
N GLU A 233 2.85 -9.22 10.57
CA GLU A 233 2.22 -9.57 9.30
C GLU A 233 2.73 -10.96 8.87
N LYS A 234 1.86 -11.94 8.68
CA LYS A 234 2.21 -13.37 8.51
C LYS A 234 1.63 -14.02 7.25
N ALA A 235 1.04 -13.25 6.34
CA ALA A 235 0.38 -13.77 5.16
C ALA A 235 1.24 -13.65 3.89
N SER A 236 2.15 -12.69 3.84
CA SER A 236 3.00 -12.39 2.68
C SER A 236 3.91 -13.56 2.29
N ARG A 237 4.13 -13.73 0.98
CA ARG A 237 4.99 -14.79 0.40
C ARG A 237 6.09 -14.23 -0.49
N THR A 238 5.97 -12.98 -0.91
CA THR A 238 6.94 -12.25 -1.74
C THR A 238 7.29 -10.93 -1.09
N THR A 239 8.33 -10.24 -1.59
CA THR A 239 8.70 -8.93 -1.06
C THR A 239 7.67 -7.86 -1.43
N ALA A 240 7.05 -7.96 -2.60
CA ALA A 240 5.93 -7.08 -2.97
C ALA A 240 4.74 -7.27 -2.02
N GLN A 241 4.41 -8.52 -1.66
CA GLN A 241 3.37 -8.79 -0.65
C GLN A 241 3.77 -8.32 0.75
N ASN A 242 5.06 -8.42 1.13
CA ASN A 242 5.52 -7.81 2.38
C ASN A 242 5.21 -6.31 2.40
N ALA A 243 5.51 -5.58 1.31
CA ALA A 243 5.19 -4.16 1.21
C ALA A 243 3.68 -3.92 1.28
N ARG A 244 2.89 -4.57 0.42
CA ARG A 244 1.44 -4.40 0.33
C ARG A 244 0.74 -4.66 1.67
N LEU A 245 0.97 -5.84 2.28
CA LEU A 245 0.26 -6.25 3.48
C LEU A 245 0.75 -5.52 4.74
N SER A 246 2.03 -5.11 4.78
CA SER A 246 2.55 -4.25 5.85
C SER A 246 1.93 -2.85 5.78
N MET A 247 1.90 -2.24 4.60
CA MET A 247 1.28 -0.92 4.40
C MET A 247 -0.22 -0.95 4.70
N GLU A 248 -0.92 -2.01 4.26
CA GLU A 248 -2.34 -2.19 4.58
C GLU A 248 -2.58 -2.25 6.09
N MET A 249 -1.78 -3.05 6.82
CA MET A 249 -1.86 -3.15 8.27
C MET A 249 -1.58 -1.80 8.94
N LEU A 250 -0.52 -1.10 8.55
CA LEU A 250 -0.15 0.18 9.15
C LEU A 250 -1.23 1.24 8.90
N CYS A 251 -1.71 1.40 7.68
CA CYS A 251 -2.75 2.39 7.36
C CYS A 251 -4.07 2.12 8.10
N ARG A 252 -4.43 0.84 8.32
CA ARG A 252 -5.68 0.46 8.97
C ARG A 252 -5.60 0.51 10.50
N ASP A 253 -4.54 -0.07 11.08
CA ASP A 253 -4.46 -0.38 12.51
C ASP A 253 -3.52 0.57 13.28
N HIS A 254 -2.65 1.31 12.56
CA HIS A 254 -1.61 2.20 13.12
C HIS A 254 -1.51 3.51 12.32
N PRO A 255 -2.60 4.31 12.24
CA PRO A 255 -2.63 5.56 11.46
C PRO A 255 -1.67 6.64 11.98
N GLU A 256 -1.13 6.47 13.21
CA GLU A 256 -0.08 7.31 13.77
C GLU A 256 1.27 7.14 13.05
N VAL A 257 1.51 5.98 12.37
CA VAL A 257 2.77 5.70 11.67
C VAL A 257 2.87 6.55 10.40
N LYS A 258 3.93 7.34 10.31
CA LYS A 258 4.26 8.20 9.16
C LYS A 258 5.55 7.79 8.46
N TYR A 259 6.41 7.07 9.17
CA TYR A 259 7.75 6.76 8.70
C TYR A 259 8.05 5.28 8.80
N ILE A 260 8.68 4.74 7.76
CA ILE A 260 9.18 3.36 7.73
C ILE A 260 10.71 3.36 7.64
N ALA A 261 11.33 2.51 8.45
CA ALA A 261 12.73 2.14 8.31
C ALA A 261 12.83 0.64 8.04
N ILE A 262 13.46 0.23 6.92
CA ILE A 262 13.51 -1.16 6.46
C ILE A 262 14.73 -1.87 7.02
N VAL A 263 14.56 -3.08 7.58
CA VAL A 263 15.64 -3.96 8.02
C VAL A 263 15.64 -5.25 7.21
N SER A 264 16.78 -5.54 6.51
CA SER A 264 16.93 -6.73 5.69
C SER A 264 18.40 -7.17 5.55
N GLY A 265 18.72 -8.07 4.61
CA GLY A 265 20.07 -8.26 4.10
C GLY A 265 20.44 -7.13 3.13
N ASP A 266 21.73 -6.78 3.07
CA ASP A 266 22.24 -5.68 2.23
C ASP A 266 21.78 -5.77 0.79
N TYR A 267 21.92 -6.94 0.17
CA TYR A 267 21.51 -7.22 -1.21
C TYR A 267 20.02 -6.96 -1.50
N HIS A 268 19.20 -6.88 -0.48
CA HIS A 268 17.74 -6.84 -0.60
C HIS A 268 17.13 -5.46 -0.28
N ILE A 269 17.91 -4.57 0.33
CA ILE A 269 17.43 -3.25 0.79
C ILE A 269 16.84 -2.43 -0.36
N LYS A 270 17.56 -2.29 -1.47
CA LYS A 270 17.12 -1.45 -2.59
C LYS A 270 15.79 -1.91 -3.19
N ALA A 271 15.66 -3.22 -3.47
CA ALA A 271 14.42 -3.77 -4.00
C ALA A 271 13.25 -3.62 -3.00
N ALA A 272 13.50 -3.87 -1.72
CA ALA A 272 12.49 -3.69 -0.69
C ALA A 272 12.05 -2.22 -0.57
N THR A 273 13.00 -1.28 -0.57
CA THR A 273 12.69 0.16 -0.55
C THR A 273 11.80 0.55 -1.73
N LEU A 274 12.16 0.12 -2.95
CA LEU A 274 11.35 0.38 -4.15
C LEU A 274 9.91 -0.11 -3.99
N PHE A 275 9.70 -1.33 -3.46
CA PHE A 275 8.35 -1.88 -3.35
C PHE A 275 7.52 -1.20 -2.26
N PHE A 276 8.13 -0.82 -1.14
CA PHE A 276 7.44 -0.05 -0.10
C PHE A 276 7.12 1.38 -0.56
N GLU A 277 8.02 2.03 -1.29
CA GLU A 277 7.75 3.34 -1.91
C GLU A 277 6.65 3.24 -2.99
N ALA A 278 6.70 2.21 -3.85
CA ALA A 278 5.68 1.98 -4.86
C ALA A 278 4.30 1.75 -4.22
N GLU A 279 4.21 0.92 -3.17
CA GLU A 279 2.97 0.68 -2.46
C GLU A 279 2.44 1.94 -1.76
N ALA A 280 3.33 2.77 -1.20
CA ALA A 280 2.95 4.07 -0.64
C ALA A 280 2.34 4.99 -1.71
N ILE A 281 2.98 5.09 -2.88
CA ILE A 281 2.50 5.90 -4.01
C ILE A 281 1.15 5.37 -4.54
N LEU A 282 1.01 4.06 -4.71
CA LEU A 282 -0.22 3.44 -5.21
C LEU A 282 -1.44 3.68 -4.29
N ARG A 283 -1.21 3.87 -2.99
CA ARG A 283 -2.25 4.18 -1.98
C ARG A 283 -2.58 5.66 -1.86
N THR A 284 -1.84 6.51 -2.56
CA THR A 284 -1.96 7.98 -2.44
C THR A 284 -2.80 8.52 -3.60
N ALA A 285 -3.62 9.53 -3.32
CA ALA A 285 -4.34 10.24 -4.37
C ALA A 285 -3.35 10.97 -5.31
N PRO A 286 -3.67 11.09 -6.61
CA PRO A 286 -2.81 11.83 -7.52
C PRO A 286 -2.57 13.26 -7.04
N GLY A 287 -1.31 13.69 -7.09
CA GLY A 287 -0.91 15.03 -6.63
C GLY A 287 -0.55 15.14 -5.15
N ASP A 288 -1.00 14.20 -4.32
CA ASP A 288 -0.68 14.20 -2.90
C ASP A 288 0.67 13.53 -2.59
N GLU A 289 1.17 13.77 -1.38
CA GLU A 289 2.31 13.04 -0.83
C GLU A 289 1.85 11.81 -0.04
N PRO A 290 2.61 10.69 -0.08
CA PRO A 290 2.27 9.49 0.66
C PRO A 290 2.16 9.73 2.18
N ALA A 291 1.09 9.23 2.80
CA ALA A 291 0.89 9.31 4.24
C ALA A 291 1.99 8.59 5.03
N ILE A 292 2.60 7.56 4.45
CA ILE A 292 3.73 6.82 5.03
C ILE A 292 4.91 6.88 4.06
N THR A 293 6.09 7.28 4.57
CA THR A 293 7.30 7.44 3.77
C THR A 293 8.42 6.52 4.27
N VAL A 294 9.19 5.91 3.35
CA VAL A 294 10.40 5.17 3.68
C VAL A 294 11.56 6.16 3.84
N ILE A 295 12.08 6.30 5.07
CA ILE A 295 13.09 7.32 5.39
C ILE A 295 14.47 6.76 5.70
N ALA A 296 14.59 5.45 6.00
CA ALA A 296 15.87 4.85 6.37
C ALA A 296 15.87 3.34 6.12
N ASN A 297 17.06 2.77 6.21
CA ASN A 297 17.25 1.32 6.20
C ASN A 297 18.40 0.91 7.12
N ALA A 298 18.43 -0.37 7.49
CA ALA A 298 19.58 -1.01 8.11
C ALA A 298 19.72 -2.45 7.61
N ALA A 299 20.94 -2.90 7.39
CA ALA A 299 21.19 -4.20 6.79
C ALA A 299 22.18 -5.05 7.58
N CYS A 300 21.96 -6.37 7.58
CA CYS A 300 23.04 -7.30 7.85
C CYS A 300 23.85 -7.50 6.57
N ARG A 301 25.19 -7.55 6.70
CA ARG A 301 26.09 -7.85 5.58
C ARG A 301 25.94 -9.31 5.16
N THR A 302 25.87 -9.53 3.88
CA THR A 302 25.83 -10.87 3.27
C THR A 302 26.88 -11.01 2.17
N SER A 303 27.03 -12.21 1.61
CA SER A 303 27.83 -12.43 0.41
C SER A 303 26.99 -12.44 -0.88
N ASN A 304 25.70 -12.13 -0.78
CA ASN A 304 24.82 -12.12 -1.95
C ASN A 304 25.02 -10.83 -2.77
N GLN A 305 24.81 -10.95 -4.08
CA GLN A 305 24.71 -9.79 -4.97
C GLN A 305 23.37 -9.10 -4.83
N ASP A 306 23.32 -7.81 -5.15
CA ASP A 306 22.07 -7.04 -5.20
C ASP A 306 21.04 -7.71 -6.09
N GLN A 307 19.77 -7.52 -5.75
CA GLN A 307 18.66 -8.03 -6.54
C GLN A 307 18.66 -7.43 -7.94
N SER A 308 18.48 -8.29 -8.94
CA SER A 308 18.51 -7.92 -10.35
C SER A 308 17.39 -6.97 -10.76
N ALA A 309 17.55 -6.30 -11.90
CA ALA A 309 16.49 -5.49 -12.49
C ALA A 309 15.21 -6.32 -12.78
N ARG A 310 15.36 -7.60 -13.20
CA ARG A 310 14.23 -8.53 -13.36
C ARG A 310 13.46 -8.77 -12.07
N TYR A 311 14.17 -8.92 -10.95
CA TYR A 311 13.54 -9.06 -9.65
C TYR A 311 12.72 -7.81 -9.29
N ARG A 312 13.29 -6.64 -9.55
CA ARG A 312 12.60 -5.35 -9.34
C ARG A 312 11.36 -5.22 -10.23
N ALA A 313 11.48 -5.57 -11.52
CA ALA A 313 10.34 -5.63 -12.44
C ALA A 313 9.24 -6.58 -11.94
N GLY A 314 9.62 -7.80 -11.54
CA GLY A 314 8.67 -8.78 -11.01
C GLY A 314 7.89 -8.26 -9.81
N GLY A 315 8.54 -7.59 -8.87
CA GLY A 315 7.85 -6.99 -7.73
C GLY A 315 6.88 -5.89 -8.12
N LEU A 316 7.23 -4.99 -9.04
CA LEU A 316 6.33 -3.95 -9.54
C LEU A 316 5.15 -4.54 -10.32
N VAL A 317 5.38 -5.55 -11.15
CA VAL A 317 4.32 -6.28 -11.88
C VAL A 317 3.38 -7.01 -10.91
N GLU A 318 3.89 -7.54 -9.79
CA GLU A 318 3.05 -8.11 -8.72
C GLU A 318 2.18 -7.03 -8.06
N LEU A 319 2.73 -5.84 -7.79
CA LEU A 319 1.97 -4.72 -7.24
C LEU A 319 0.88 -4.23 -8.21
N ALA A 320 1.12 -4.30 -9.52
CA ALA A 320 0.11 -4.02 -10.53
C ALA A 320 -0.98 -5.09 -10.66
N GLY A 321 -0.77 -6.30 -10.10
CA GLY A 321 -1.78 -7.36 -10.05
C GLY A 321 -1.49 -8.60 -10.92
N ASN A 322 -0.38 -8.67 -11.69
CA ASN A 322 -0.02 -9.86 -12.47
C ASN A 322 0.96 -10.76 -11.70
N SER A 323 0.44 -11.58 -10.80
CA SER A 323 1.26 -12.50 -9.99
C SER A 323 1.97 -13.59 -10.80
N GLN A 324 1.41 -14.00 -11.96
CA GLN A 324 2.06 -15.01 -12.81
C GLN A 324 3.29 -14.44 -13.51
N ALA A 325 3.17 -13.32 -14.23
CA ALA A 325 4.30 -12.66 -14.87
C ALA A 325 5.36 -12.24 -13.83
N ALA A 326 4.94 -11.75 -12.67
CA ALA A 326 5.82 -11.43 -11.56
C ALA A 326 6.63 -12.64 -11.08
N SER A 327 5.99 -13.79 -10.90
CA SER A 327 6.66 -15.05 -10.54
C SER A 327 7.68 -15.47 -11.60
N ASP A 328 7.33 -15.36 -12.88
CA ASP A 328 8.22 -15.76 -13.97
C ASP A 328 9.43 -14.83 -14.09
N LEU A 329 9.22 -13.51 -13.91
CA LEU A 329 10.31 -12.52 -13.84
C LEU A 329 11.27 -12.81 -12.67
N THR A 330 10.73 -13.05 -11.47
CA THR A 330 11.55 -13.25 -10.27
C THR A 330 12.33 -14.57 -10.24
N HIS A 331 11.88 -15.57 -11.03
CA HIS A 331 12.52 -16.88 -11.11
C HIS A 331 13.21 -17.15 -12.46
N ASP A 332 13.52 -16.11 -13.24
CA ASP A 332 14.20 -16.19 -14.53
C ASP A 332 13.51 -17.09 -15.58
N ARG A 333 12.17 -17.22 -15.49
CA ARG A 333 11.34 -18.00 -16.44
C ARG A 333 10.62 -17.12 -17.46
N TYR A 334 10.63 -15.81 -17.27
CA TYR A 334 9.96 -14.87 -18.15
C TYR A 334 10.68 -14.72 -19.47
N ASP A 335 9.92 -14.79 -20.58
CA ASP A 335 10.49 -14.51 -21.91
C ASP A 335 10.70 -13.00 -22.10
N MET A 336 11.92 -12.54 -21.87
CA MET A 336 12.30 -11.12 -22.05
C MET A 336 12.22 -10.65 -23.51
N LYS A 337 12.00 -11.56 -24.47
CA LYS A 337 11.78 -11.23 -25.89
C LYS A 337 10.31 -11.13 -26.26
N LYS A 338 9.39 -11.30 -25.30
CA LYS A 338 7.94 -11.09 -25.48
C LYS A 338 7.65 -9.75 -26.16
N TYR A 339 8.40 -8.73 -25.81
CA TYR A 339 8.34 -7.42 -26.43
C TYR A 339 9.52 -7.20 -27.40
N PRO A 340 9.30 -6.57 -28.54
CA PRO A 340 10.37 -6.36 -29.55
C PRO A 340 11.54 -5.56 -28.96
N PRO A 341 12.75 -5.68 -29.53
CA PRO A 341 13.86 -4.83 -29.14
C PRO A 341 13.55 -3.36 -29.42
N LEU A 342 14.17 -2.47 -28.65
CA LEU A 342 14.12 -1.05 -28.94
C LEU A 342 14.81 -0.78 -30.29
N PRO A 343 14.36 0.22 -31.09
CA PRO A 343 14.93 0.57 -32.36
C PRO A 343 16.38 1.07 -32.25
#